data_885b3b50884dcff96e963f5ab2f11c06
#
_entry.id   885b3b50884dcff96e963f5ab2f11c06
#
_cell.length_a   1.000
_cell.length_b   1.000
_cell.length_c   1.000
_cell.angle_alpha   90.00
_cell.angle_beta   90.00
_cell.angle_gamma   90.00
#
_symmetry.space_group_name_H-M   'P 1'
#
loop_
_entity.id
_entity.type
_entity.pdbx_description
1 polymer ?
#
loop_
_entity_poly.entity_id
_entity_poly.type
_entity_poly.pdbx_seq_one_letter_code
_entity_poly.pdbx_strand_id
1 'polypeptide(L)'
;MATIREISDRAGVSIATVSKVLNNKSGVKQETADRILQIADQLNYRPNLNARSLKLGDARTIGIITEDLTVFNTPEIVDGVASVCETLNYHYILSNLRFNKRYHDNPWDYPESNLLVRSAVNDLLSKQVAGIIYIGCHSHLVASLKAHAHIPFVCVYCTCEDQDVPCVGYDDRLAAYE
;
A
#
# COMPACT_ATOMS: atom_id res chain seq x y z
N MET A 1 -13.43 21.12 -1.11
CA MET A 1 -13.51 19.75 -0.56
C MET A 1 -14.07 19.87 0.86
N ALA A 2 -15.15 19.17 1.17
CA ALA A 2 -15.78 19.26 2.50
C ALA A 2 -14.83 18.81 3.61
N THR A 3 -14.93 19.43 4.77
CA THR A 3 -14.06 19.18 5.92
C THR A 3 -14.85 18.69 7.12
N ILE A 4 -14.20 17.98 8.03
CA ILE A 4 -14.81 17.53 9.29
C ILE A 4 -15.31 18.72 10.13
N ARG A 5 -14.67 19.88 9.99
CA ARG A 5 -15.08 21.13 10.64
C ARG A 5 -16.41 21.63 10.10
N GLU A 6 -16.62 21.60 8.81
CA GLU A 6 -17.87 22.01 8.19
C GLU A 6 -19.03 21.11 8.61
N ILE A 7 -18.80 19.79 8.75
CA ILE A 7 -19.80 18.86 9.30
C ILE A 7 -20.11 19.22 10.76
N SER A 8 -19.10 19.50 11.56
CA SER A 8 -19.21 19.91 12.97
C SER A 8 -20.09 21.17 13.11
N ASP A 9 -19.80 22.18 12.29
CA ASP A 9 -20.53 23.47 12.32
C ASP A 9 -21.99 23.26 11.90
N ARG A 10 -22.28 22.51 10.84
CA ARG A 10 -23.64 22.22 10.37
C ARG A 10 -24.44 21.31 11.32
N ALA A 11 -23.78 20.36 11.96
CA ALA A 11 -24.41 19.47 12.91
C ALA A 11 -24.58 20.08 14.32
N GLY A 12 -23.94 21.22 14.59
CA GLY A 12 -23.98 21.87 15.91
C GLY A 12 -23.32 21.04 17.02
N VAL A 13 -22.26 20.28 16.68
CA VAL A 13 -21.56 19.40 17.63
C VAL A 13 -20.04 19.61 17.50
N SER A 14 -19.28 19.08 18.46
CA SER A 14 -17.82 19.17 18.41
C SER A 14 -17.23 18.31 17.30
N ILE A 15 -16.04 18.70 16.78
CA ILE A 15 -15.25 17.90 15.82
C ILE A 15 -14.98 16.49 16.40
N ALA A 16 -14.78 16.38 17.73
CA ALA A 16 -14.56 15.10 18.40
C ALA A 16 -15.79 14.19 18.30
N THR A 17 -17.01 14.75 18.40
CA THR A 17 -18.27 14.02 18.25
C THR A 17 -18.43 13.54 16.80
N VAL A 18 -18.19 14.39 15.81
CA VAL A 18 -18.20 14.00 14.40
C VAL A 18 -17.20 12.89 14.13
N SER A 19 -15.98 13.02 14.64
CA SER A 19 -14.93 11.99 14.48
C SER A 19 -15.32 10.65 15.11
N LYS A 20 -16.01 10.64 16.25
CA LYS A 20 -16.53 9.40 16.87
C LYS A 20 -17.53 8.71 15.96
N VAL A 21 -18.51 9.44 15.42
CA VAL A 21 -19.55 8.91 14.53
C VAL A 21 -18.94 8.35 13.24
N LEU A 22 -18.10 9.14 12.55
CA LEU A 22 -17.47 8.72 11.31
C LEU A 22 -16.52 7.53 11.47
N ASN A 23 -16.10 7.22 12.70
CA ASN A 23 -15.25 6.07 13.03
C ASN A 23 -16.04 4.93 13.74
N ASN A 24 -17.37 4.95 13.72
CA ASN A 24 -18.23 3.95 14.36
C ASN A 24 -17.90 3.71 15.85
N LYS A 25 -17.43 4.74 16.56
CA LYS A 25 -17.15 4.64 18.01
C LYS A 25 -18.42 4.89 18.81
N SER A 26 -18.63 4.12 19.86
CA SER A 26 -19.75 4.26 20.81
C SER A 26 -19.68 5.60 21.58
N GLY A 27 -20.82 5.98 22.18
CA GLY A 27 -20.91 7.14 23.06
C GLY A 27 -21.48 8.40 22.39
N VAL A 28 -22.19 8.26 21.28
CA VAL A 28 -23.02 9.31 20.65
C VAL A 28 -24.45 8.78 20.52
N LYS A 29 -25.43 9.62 20.81
CA LYS A 29 -26.83 9.26 20.65
C LYS A 29 -27.16 8.99 19.18
N GLN A 30 -28.01 7.99 18.90
CA GLN A 30 -28.34 7.56 17.54
C GLN A 30 -28.86 8.72 16.67
N GLU A 31 -29.76 9.53 17.16
CA GLU A 31 -30.29 10.70 16.45
C GLU A 31 -29.19 11.69 16.02
N THR A 32 -28.20 11.90 16.89
CA THR A 32 -27.05 12.77 16.57
C THR A 32 -26.12 12.12 15.54
N ALA A 33 -25.95 10.79 15.62
CA ALA A 33 -25.14 10.05 14.66
C ALA A 33 -25.78 10.10 13.27
N ASP A 34 -27.08 9.85 13.16
CA ASP A 34 -27.82 9.87 11.91
C ASP A 34 -27.76 11.25 11.24
N ARG A 35 -27.92 12.32 12.01
CA ARG A 35 -27.78 13.70 11.53
C ARG A 35 -26.40 13.99 10.99
N ILE A 36 -25.34 13.54 11.68
CA ILE A 36 -23.94 13.72 11.24
C ILE A 36 -23.70 12.97 9.93
N LEU A 37 -24.16 11.72 9.82
CA LEU A 37 -24.01 10.91 8.61
C LEU A 37 -24.74 11.51 7.42
N GLN A 38 -25.95 12.01 7.63
CA GLN A 38 -26.74 12.69 6.60
C GLN A 38 -26.04 13.97 6.09
N ILE A 39 -25.48 14.78 6.99
CA ILE A 39 -24.72 15.98 6.60
C ILE A 39 -23.44 15.60 5.85
N ALA A 40 -22.74 14.56 6.29
CA ALA A 40 -21.53 14.08 5.63
C ALA A 40 -21.84 13.62 4.19
N ASP A 41 -22.95 12.91 3.99
CA ASP A 41 -23.42 12.47 2.68
C ASP A 41 -23.80 13.65 1.78
N GLN A 42 -24.60 14.60 2.27
CA GLN A 42 -24.97 15.83 1.54
C GLN A 42 -23.75 16.65 1.08
N LEU A 43 -22.69 16.62 1.89
CA LEU A 43 -21.44 17.33 1.60
C LEU A 43 -20.49 16.49 0.72
N ASN A 44 -20.84 15.26 0.33
CA ASN A 44 -19.93 14.30 -0.31
C ASN A 44 -18.60 14.21 0.46
N TYR A 45 -18.66 14.23 1.80
CA TYR A 45 -17.48 14.16 2.63
C TYR A 45 -16.85 12.77 2.53
N ARG A 46 -15.59 12.73 2.16
CA ARG A 46 -14.78 11.50 2.20
C ARG A 46 -13.72 11.66 3.29
N PRO A 47 -13.68 10.74 4.28
CA PRO A 47 -12.60 10.74 5.27
C PRO A 47 -11.24 10.70 4.57
N ASN A 48 -10.35 11.61 4.91
CA ASN A 48 -8.98 11.55 4.41
C ASN A 48 -8.23 10.47 5.20
N LEU A 49 -8.06 9.30 4.60
CA LEU A 49 -7.38 8.15 5.21
C LEU A 49 -5.94 8.50 5.59
N ASN A 50 -5.24 9.30 4.77
CA ASN A 50 -3.87 9.73 5.06
C ASN A 50 -3.80 10.64 6.29
N ALA A 51 -4.73 11.59 6.44
CA ALA A 51 -4.81 12.43 7.63
C ALA A 51 -5.17 11.63 8.90
N ARG A 52 -5.91 10.53 8.74
CA ARG A 52 -6.23 9.60 9.81
C ARG A 52 -5.02 8.77 10.21
N SER A 53 -4.29 8.22 9.24
CA SER A 53 -3.06 7.44 9.46
C SER A 53 -1.99 8.26 10.16
N LEU A 54 -1.79 9.51 9.74
CA LEU A 54 -0.89 10.47 10.39
C LEU A 54 -1.23 10.71 11.87
N LYS A 55 -2.54 10.81 12.19
CA LYS A 55 -2.98 11.09 13.55
C LYS A 55 -2.93 9.88 14.49
N LEU A 56 -3.03 8.67 13.94
CA LEU A 56 -3.09 7.41 14.67
C LEU A 56 -1.76 6.63 14.63
N GLY A 57 -0.82 7.01 13.76
CA GLY A 57 0.40 6.23 13.49
C GLY A 57 0.12 4.84 12.90
N ASP A 58 -1.10 4.59 12.39
CA ASP A 58 -1.58 3.30 11.89
C ASP A 58 -1.82 3.41 10.38
N ALA A 59 -0.75 3.36 9.61
CA ALA A 59 -0.82 3.27 8.16
C ALA A 59 -1.33 1.88 7.77
N ARG A 60 -2.58 1.80 7.25
CA ARG A 60 -3.18 0.54 6.79
C ARG A 60 -3.17 0.42 5.28
N THR A 61 -2.06 0.80 4.67
CA THR A 61 -1.88 0.69 3.22
C THR A 61 -0.54 0.05 2.95
N ILE A 62 -0.51 -1.01 2.17
CA ILE A 62 0.70 -1.69 1.70
C ILE A 62 1.03 -1.18 0.29
N GLY A 63 2.29 -0.89 0.05
CA GLY A 63 2.81 -0.66 -1.29
C GLY A 63 3.19 -1.99 -1.95
N ILE A 64 2.77 -2.20 -3.18
CA ILE A 64 3.20 -3.33 -4.01
C ILE A 64 3.94 -2.74 -5.22
N ILE A 65 5.17 -3.16 -5.44
CA ILE A 65 5.92 -2.86 -6.66
C ILE A 65 6.09 -4.17 -7.40
N THR A 66 5.70 -4.22 -8.66
CA THR A 66 5.98 -5.37 -9.54
C THR A 66 6.77 -4.92 -10.76
N GLU A 67 7.75 -5.71 -11.13
CA GLU A 67 8.55 -5.48 -12.34
C GLU A 67 7.69 -5.59 -13.59
N ASP A 68 6.83 -6.58 -13.65
CA ASP A 68 5.82 -6.69 -14.69
C ASP A 68 4.62 -7.52 -14.22
N LEU A 69 3.42 -6.93 -14.31
CA LEU A 69 2.18 -7.60 -13.91
C LEU A 69 1.76 -8.70 -14.91
N THR A 70 2.32 -8.72 -16.11
CA THR A 70 1.94 -9.69 -17.15
C THR A 70 2.74 -11.00 -17.10
N VAL A 71 3.72 -11.10 -16.19
CA VAL A 71 4.45 -12.37 -15.96
C VAL A 71 3.54 -13.36 -15.24
N PHE A 72 3.58 -14.61 -15.65
CA PHE A 72 2.58 -15.63 -15.30
C PHE A 72 2.35 -15.84 -13.79
N ASN A 73 3.36 -15.69 -12.95
CA ASN A 73 3.26 -15.85 -11.50
C ASN A 73 2.87 -14.56 -10.75
N THR A 74 3.10 -13.38 -11.33
CA THR A 74 2.86 -12.10 -10.67
C THR A 74 1.38 -11.86 -10.34
N PRO A 75 0.40 -12.14 -11.23
CA PRO A 75 -1.01 -11.93 -10.92
C PRO A 75 -1.46 -12.74 -9.69
N GLU A 76 -1.04 -14.00 -9.58
CA GLU A 76 -1.41 -14.87 -8.46
C GLU A 76 -0.78 -14.41 -7.14
N ILE A 77 0.47 -13.92 -7.17
CA ILE A 77 1.12 -13.33 -6.00
C ILE A 77 0.37 -12.07 -5.56
N VAL A 78 0.00 -11.19 -6.48
CA VAL A 78 -0.77 -9.97 -6.17
C VAL A 78 -2.14 -10.32 -5.60
N ASP A 79 -2.83 -11.32 -6.15
CA ASP A 79 -4.12 -11.79 -5.64
C ASP A 79 -3.99 -12.36 -4.21
N GLY A 80 -2.95 -13.14 -3.94
CA GLY A 80 -2.66 -13.63 -2.60
C GLY A 80 -2.42 -12.50 -1.58
N VAL A 81 -1.65 -11.47 -1.97
CA VAL A 81 -1.45 -10.28 -1.13
C VAL A 81 -2.77 -9.54 -0.92
N ALA A 82 -3.59 -9.38 -1.96
CA ALA A 82 -4.89 -8.72 -1.89
C ALA A 82 -5.83 -9.43 -0.92
N SER A 83 -5.90 -10.75 -0.96
CA SER A 83 -6.71 -11.58 -0.06
C SER A 83 -6.33 -11.39 1.41
N VAL A 84 -5.03 -11.35 1.71
CA VAL A 84 -4.55 -11.07 3.09
C VAL A 84 -4.87 -9.64 3.50
N CYS A 85 -4.68 -8.67 2.61
CA CYS A 85 -5.04 -7.28 2.86
C CYS A 85 -6.53 -7.12 3.19
N GLU A 86 -7.41 -7.79 2.45
CA GLU A 86 -8.84 -7.80 2.70
C GLU A 86 -9.16 -8.37 4.09
N THR A 87 -8.60 -9.54 4.42
CA THR A 87 -8.82 -10.20 5.72
C THR A 87 -8.37 -9.33 6.90
N LEU A 88 -7.26 -8.61 6.75
CA LEU A 88 -6.68 -7.76 7.80
C LEU A 88 -7.17 -6.30 7.74
N ASN A 89 -8.11 -5.98 6.83
CA ASN A 89 -8.61 -4.63 6.59
C ASN A 89 -7.49 -3.63 6.27
N TYR A 90 -6.57 -4.05 5.39
CA TYR A 90 -5.57 -3.21 4.76
C TYR A 90 -6.00 -2.84 3.35
N HIS A 91 -5.53 -1.69 2.88
CA HIS A 91 -5.56 -1.32 1.46
C HIS A 91 -4.21 -1.62 0.83
N TYR A 92 -4.14 -1.63 -0.49
CA TYR A 92 -2.86 -1.68 -1.18
C TYR A 92 -2.81 -0.71 -2.37
N ILE A 93 -1.60 -0.30 -2.72
CA ILE A 93 -1.30 0.53 -3.90
C ILE A 93 -0.32 -0.27 -4.75
N LEU A 94 -0.72 -0.61 -5.97
CA LEU A 94 0.10 -1.36 -6.91
C LEU A 94 0.82 -0.41 -7.89
N SER A 95 2.13 -0.52 -7.95
CA SER A 95 2.99 0.14 -8.93
C SER A 95 3.59 -0.92 -9.88
N ASN A 96 3.13 -0.94 -11.12
CA ASN A 96 3.66 -1.83 -12.15
C ASN A 96 4.72 -1.11 -12.98
N LEU A 97 5.96 -1.57 -12.93
CA LEU A 97 7.10 -0.96 -13.65
C LEU A 97 7.05 -1.26 -15.15
N ARG A 98 6.34 -2.31 -15.57
CA ARG A 98 6.12 -2.71 -16.96
C ARG A 98 7.43 -2.98 -17.70
N PHE A 99 8.35 -3.69 -17.09
CA PHE A 99 9.69 -3.93 -17.65
C PHE A 99 9.65 -4.61 -19.01
N ASN A 100 8.77 -5.61 -19.23
CA ASN A 100 8.63 -6.28 -20.53
C ASN A 100 8.18 -5.35 -21.68
N LYS A 101 7.58 -4.19 -21.34
CA LYS A 101 7.18 -3.19 -22.32
C LYS A 101 8.24 -2.12 -22.55
N ARG A 102 9.15 -1.95 -21.60
CA ARG A 102 10.19 -0.92 -21.65
C ARG A 102 11.50 -1.44 -22.21
N TYR A 103 11.81 -2.70 -21.93
CA TYR A 103 13.08 -3.33 -22.26
C TYR A 103 12.84 -4.57 -23.10
N HIS A 104 13.67 -4.79 -24.13
CA HIS A 104 13.61 -5.98 -24.98
C HIS A 104 14.48 -7.12 -24.44
N ASP A 105 15.52 -6.76 -23.67
CA ASP A 105 16.46 -7.65 -23.03
C ASP A 105 16.29 -7.60 -21.50
N ASN A 106 17.28 -8.12 -20.78
CA ASN A 106 17.26 -8.10 -19.32
C ASN A 106 17.17 -6.64 -18.78
N PRO A 107 16.10 -6.26 -18.08
CA PRO A 107 15.92 -4.90 -17.56
C PRO A 107 17.08 -4.41 -16.68
N TRP A 108 17.78 -5.31 -16.02
CA TRP A 108 18.84 -4.99 -15.07
C TRP A 108 20.17 -4.62 -15.73
N ASP A 109 20.27 -4.81 -17.03
CA ASP A 109 21.40 -4.31 -17.84
C ASP A 109 21.29 -2.81 -18.12
N TYR A 110 20.13 -2.19 -17.76
CA TYR A 110 19.88 -0.76 -17.97
C TYR A 110 19.88 0.00 -16.63
N PRO A 111 20.74 1.01 -16.45
CA PRO A 111 20.77 1.82 -15.23
C PRO A 111 19.44 2.49 -14.89
N GLU A 112 18.62 2.77 -15.90
CA GLU A 112 17.31 3.40 -15.77
C GLU A 112 16.29 2.52 -15.01
N SER A 113 16.45 1.19 -15.04
CA SER A 113 15.60 0.27 -14.30
C SER A 113 15.66 0.54 -12.80
N ASN A 114 16.86 0.75 -12.26
CA ASN A 114 17.07 1.12 -10.86
C ASN A 114 16.44 2.48 -10.51
N LEU A 115 16.48 3.43 -11.45
CA LEU A 115 15.82 4.73 -11.24
C LEU A 115 14.31 4.61 -11.18
N LEU A 116 13.71 3.73 -12.01
CA LEU A 116 12.27 3.45 -11.98
C LEU A 116 11.86 2.80 -10.66
N VAL A 117 12.63 1.84 -10.16
CA VAL A 117 12.38 1.21 -8.86
C VAL A 117 12.44 2.25 -7.74
N ARG A 118 13.50 3.07 -7.69
CA ARG A 118 13.64 4.14 -6.70
C ARG A 118 12.50 5.14 -6.77
N SER A 119 12.07 5.51 -7.96
CA SER A 119 10.94 6.42 -8.17
C SER A 119 9.65 5.82 -7.60
N ALA A 120 9.38 4.53 -7.86
CA ALA A 120 8.21 3.83 -7.34
C ALA A 120 8.25 3.73 -5.80
N VAL A 121 9.41 3.43 -5.22
CA VAL A 121 9.60 3.43 -3.75
C VAL A 121 9.28 4.80 -3.17
N ASN A 122 9.89 5.87 -3.71
CA ASN A 122 9.66 7.24 -3.23
C ASN A 122 8.18 7.67 -3.37
N ASP A 123 7.51 7.28 -4.45
CA ASP A 123 6.10 7.55 -4.67
C ASP A 123 5.22 6.86 -3.60
N LEU A 124 5.50 5.60 -3.27
CA LEU A 124 4.81 4.87 -2.21
C LEU A 124 5.10 5.46 -0.82
N LEU A 125 6.34 5.83 -0.54
CA LEU A 125 6.71 6.50 0.72
C LEU A 125 5.98 7.84 0.88
N SER A 126 5.82 8.61 -0.20
CA SER A 126 5.05 9.85 -0.19
C SER A 126 3.57 9.64 0.15
N LYS A 127 3.03 8.44 -0.13
CA LYS A 127 1.67 8.02 0.20
C LYS A 127 1.56 7.38 1.58
N GLN A 128 2.69 7.34 2.34
CA GLN A 128 2.75 6.86 3.72
C GLN A 128 2.26 5.41 3.89
N VAL A 129 2.71 4.52 3.01
CA VAL A 129 2.44 3.09 3.14
C VAL A 129 3.11 2.51 4.38
N ALA A 130 2.49 1.47 4.99
CA ALA A 130 2.98 0.80 6.18
C ALA A 130 4.18 -0.12 5.91
N GLY A 131 4.32 -0.57 4.66
CA GLY A 131 5.38 -1.44 4.19
C GLY A 131 5.31 -1.61 2.69
N ILE A 132 6.35 -2.17 2.10
CA ILE A 132 6.46 -2.40 0.66
C ILE A 132 6.74 -3.87 0.39
N ILE A 133 6.01 -4.45 -0.55
CA ILE A 133 6.26 -5.76 -1.13
C ILE A 133 6.77 -5.53 -2.54
N TYR A 134 7.96 -6.02 -2.83
CA TYR A 134 8.57 -5.97 -4.15
C TYR A 134 8.48 -7.35 -4.80
N ILE A 135 7.91 -7.44 -5.99
CA ILE A 135 7.69 -8.69 -6.72
C ILE A 135 8.55 -8.70 -7.99
N GLY A 136 9.54 -9.57 -8.01
CA GLY A 136 10.38 -9.81 -9.18
C GLY A 136 9.68 -10.68 -10.24
N CYS A 137 10.13 -10.59 -11.47
CA CYS A 137 9.65 -11.44 -12.57
C CYS A 137 10.28 -12.83 -12.56
N HIS A 138 11.48 -12.96 -12.02
CA HIS A 138 12.26 -14.19 -11.92
C HIS A 138 13.28 -14.08 -10.79
N SER A 139 13.92 -15.19 -10.43
CA SER A 139 14.95 -15.19 -9.40
C SER A 139 16.18 -14.40 -9.86
N HIS A 140 16.44 -13.25 -9.25
CA HIS A 140 17.60 -12.40 -9.47
C HIS A 140 17.88 -11.56 -8.23
N LEU A 141 19.06 -10.92 -8.20
CA LEU A 141 19.47 -10.03 -7.12
C LEU A 141 19.06 -8.59 -7.44
N VAL A 142 18.19 -8.03 -6.59
CA VAL A 142 17.78 -6.63 -6.66
C VAL A 142 18.76 -5.78 -5.84
N ALA A 143 19.16 -4.63 -6.39
CA ALA A 143 20.00 -3.66 -5.68
C ALA A 143 19.34 -3.21 -4.36
N SER A 144 20.18 -2.72 -3.42
CA SER A 144 19.71 -2.25 -2.11
C SER A 144 18.54 -1.28 -2.24
N LEU A 145 17.39 -1.69 -1.67
CA LEU A 145 16.16 -0.91 -1.63
C LEU A 145 15.96 -0.22 -0.27
N LYS A 146 16.63 -0.72 0.77
CA LYS A 146 16.49 -0.27 2.15
C LYS A 146 17.08 1.12 2.41
N ALA A 147 18.09 1.52 1.64
CA ALA A 147 18.70 2.85 1.77
C ALA A 147 17.68 4.00 1.59
N HIS A 148 16.49 3.69 1.09
CA HIS A 148 15.44 4.66 0.79
C HIS A 148 14.16 4.47 1.64
N ALA A 149 14.06 3.42 2.48
CA ALA A 149 12.83 3.13 3.21
C ALA A 149 13.09 2.75 4.67
N HIS A 150 12.66 3.60 5.60
CA HIS A 150 12.63 3.28 7.05
C HIS A 150 11.38 2.48 7.44
N ILE A 151 10.77 1.76 6.51
CA ILE A 151 9.57 0.94 6.70
C ILE A 151 9.86 -0.52 6.34
N PRO A 152 9.06 -1.47 6.82
CA PRO A 152 9.19 -2.88 6.44
C PRO A 152 9.20 -3.08 4.92
N PHE A 153 10.12 -3.93 4.47
CA PHE A 153 10.30 -4.28 3.07
C PHE A 153 10.41 -5.80 2.92
N VAL A 154 9.76 -6.38 1.93
CA VAL A 154 9.81 -7.81 1.61
C VAL A 154 9.99 -7.98 0.11
N CYS A 155 10.91 -8.83 -0.30
CA CYS A 155 11.07 -9.27 -1.68
C CYS A 155 10.34 -10.60 -1.90
N VAL A 156 9.71 -10.72 -3.07
CA VAL A 156 9.01 -11.94 -3.49
C VAL A 156 9.54 -12.34 -4.86
N TYR A 157 9.91 -13.60 -5.02
CA TYR A 157 10.44 -14.20 -6.25
C TYR A 157 11.73 -13.53 -6.76
N CYS A 158 12.45 -12.84 -5.87
CA CYS A 158 13.78 -12.28 -6.09
C CYS A 158 14.53 -12.21 -4.74
N THR A 159 15.81 -11.91 -4.79
CA THR A 159 16.65 -11.66 -3.61
C THR A 159 17.07 -10.21 -3.56
N CYS A 160 17.50 -9.72 -2.41
CA CYS A 160 17.95 -8.34 -2.22
C CYS A 160 19.41 -8.33 -1.74
N GLU A 161 20.20 -7.32 -2.15
CA GLU A 161 21.53 -7.08 -1.61
C GLU A 161 21.52 -6.82 -0.10
N ASP A 162 20.44 -6.24 0.42
CA ASP A 162 20.24 -6.04 1.85
C ASP A 162 19.90 -7.37 2.53
N GLN A 163 20.86 -7.96 3.26
CA GLN A 163 20.71 -9.28 3.88
C GLN A 163 19.60 -9.37 4.92
N ASP A 164 19.15 -8.26 5.47
CA ASP A 164 18.09 -8.18 6.46
C ASP A 164 16.68 -7.94 5.85
N VAL A 165 16.59 -7.86 4.53
CA VAL A 165 15.31 -7.84 3.81
C VAL A 165 14.82 -9.28 3.63
N PRO A 166 13.66 -9.64 4.21
CA PRO A 166 13.08 -10.96 3.99
C PRO A 166 12.79 -11.20 2.50
N CYS A 167 13.14 -12.39 2.02
CA CYS A 167 12.86 -12.82 0.66
C CYS A 167 12.02 -14.09 0.68
N VAL A 168 10.95 -14.10 -0.10
CA VAL A 168 10.06 -15.25 -0.30
C VAL A 168 10.22 -15.72 -1.74
N GLY A 169 10.60 -16.96 -1.93
CA GLY A 169 10.80 -17.53 -3.26
C GLY A 169 10.63 -19.04 -3.26
N TYR A 170 10.80 -19.65 -4.43
CA TYR A 170 10.84 -21.09 -4.57
C TYR A 170 12.26 -21.60 -4.36
N ASP A 171 12.40 -22.79 -3.79
CA ASP A 171 13.61 -23.58 -3.90
C ASP A 171 13.55 -24.45 -5.13
N ASP A 172 13.89 -23.85 -6.29
CA ASP A 172 13.88 -24.53 -7.60
C ASP A 172 14.77 -25.77 -7.59
N ARG A 173 15.83 -25.76 -6.79
CA ARG A 173 16.75 -26.89 -6.70
C ARG A 173 16.11 -28.06 -5.95
N LEU A 174 15.41 -27.79 -4.87
CA LEU A 174 14.68 -28.85 -4.13
C LEU A 174 13.52 -29.39 -4.97
N ALA A 175 12.75 -28.52 -5.60
CA ALA A 175 11.63 -28.91 -6.46
C ALA A 175 12.03 -29.73 -7.69
N ALA A 176 13.27 -29.62 -8.16
CA ALA A 176 13.77 -30.43 -9.26
C ALA A 176 14.22 -31.85 -8.84
N TYR A 177 14.32 -32.15 -7.54
CA TYR A 177 14.71 -33.45 -7.00
C TYR A 177 13.54 -34.27 -6.44
N GLU A 178 12.35 -33.70 -6.31
CA GLU A 178 11.10 -34.38 -5.94
C GLU A 178 10.32 -34.80 -7.18
#